data_6fa0bcfc9792a5f6086b384172c9a486
#
_entry.id   6fa0bcfc9792a5f6086b384172c9a486
#
_cell.length_a   1.000
_cell.length_b   1.000
_cell.length_c   1.000
_cell.angle_alpha   90.00
_cell.angle_beta   90.00
_cell.angle_gamma   90.00
#
_symmetry.space_group_name_H-M   'P 1'
#
loop_
_entity.id
_entity.type
_entity.pdbx_description
1 polymer ?
#
loop_
_entity_poly.entity_id
_entity_poly.type
_entity_poly.pdbx_seq_one_letter_code
_entity_poly.pdbx_strand_id
1 'polypeptide(L)'
;MRRTLLVAALAAFGACIAAPTAFADDPTTTDVRCIVVALTLGQSDDPDLQKLGNVSLLYFWGRLQGRGATTGVDAKVSEAATKMTADDIKGQAQICAAMVGAAGQNLEDLGKAMQARIGGVAPAK
;
A
#
# COMPACT_ATOMS: atom_id res chain seq x y z
N MET A 1 -27.46 -9.58 -67.60
CA MET A 1 -26.21 -9.23 -66.90
C MET A 1 -26.52 -9.06 -65.44
N ARG A 2 -26.34 -10.10 -64.62
CA ARG A 2 -26.60 -10.08 -63.16
C ARG A 2 -25.23 -10.16 -62.47
N ARG A 3 -24.82 -9.06 -61.77
CA ARG A 3 -23.63 -9.00 -60.97
C ARG A 3 -23.97 -9.46 -59.54
N THR A 4 -23.55 -10.63 -59.18
CA THR A 4 -23.59 -11.18 -57.81
C THR A 4 -22.44 -10.61 -57.00
N LEU A 5 -22.75 -9.79 -56.01
CA LEU A 5 -21.82 -9.32 -54.99
C LEU A 5 -21.71 -10.36 -53.87
N LEU A 6 -20.57 -11.01 -53.76
CA LEU A 6 -20.19 -11.87 -52.66
C LEU A 6 -19.70 -10.98 -51.50
N VAL A 7 -20.48 -10.94 -50.42
CA VAL A 7 -20.09 -10.30 -49.14
C VAL A 7 -19.36 -11.37 -48.33
N ALA A 8 -18.05 -11.23 -48.16
CA ALA A 8 -17.25 -12.05 -47.28
C ALA A 8 -17.35 -11.48 -45.85
N ALA A 9 -18.04 -12.21 -44.95
CA ALA A 9 -18.08 -11.89 -43.54
C ALA A 9 -16.80 -12.39 -42.85
N LEU A 10 -15.90 -11.48 -42.49
CA LEU A 10 -14.76 -11.75 -41.61
C LEU A 10 -15.27 -11.82 -40.14
N ALA A 11 -15.37 -13.03 -39.61
CA ALA A 11 -15.57 -13.25 -38.19
C ALA A 11 -14.23 -13.03 -37.45
N ALA A 12 -14.08 -11.86 -36.82
CA ALA A 12 -12.96 -11.59 -35.94
C ALA A 12 -13.20 -12.31 -34.60
N PHE A 13 -12.53 -13.45 -34.41
CA PHE A 13 -12.45 -14.11 -33.09
C PHE A 13 -11.56 -13.24 -32.19
N GLY A 14 -12.20 -12.42 -31.35
CA GLY A 14 -11.53 -11.72 -30.27
C GLY A 14 -11.14 -12.72 -29.16
N ALA A 15 -9.88 -13.14 -29.14
CA ALA A 15 -9.31 -13.88 -28.02
C ALA A 15 -9.25 -12.93 -26.80
N CYS A 16 -10.22 -13.03 -25.89
CA CYS A 16 -10.12 -12.44 -24.57
C CYS A 16 -8.97 -13.14 -23.83
N ILE A 17 -7.78 -12.56 -23.87
CA ILE A 17 -6.68 -12.93 -23.00
C ILE A 17 -7.12 -12.48 -21.60
N ALA A 18 -7.65 -13.40 -20.80
CA ALA A 18 -7.87 -13.19 -19.38
C ALA A 18 -6.48 -12.97 -18.76
N ALA A 19 -6.13 -11.71 -18.51
CA ALA A 19 -4.97 -11.40 -17.69
C ALA A 19 -5.17 -12.09 -16.32
N PRO A 20 -4.15 -12.81 -15.80
CA PRO A 20 -4.25 -13.35 -14.45
C PRO A 20 -4.51 -12.15 -13.53
N THR A 21 -5.67 -12.13 -12.89
CA THR A 21 -5.94 -11.22 -11.79
C THR A 21 -4.95 -11.62 -10.70
N ALA A 22 -3.83 -10.89 -10.61
CA ALA A 22 -3.02 -10.91 -9.43
C ALA A 22 -3.98 -10.57 -8.29
N PHE A 23 -4.24 -11.54 -7.41
CA PHE A 23 -5.02 -11.31 -6.20
C PHE A 23 -4.26 -10.24 -5.43
N ALA A 24 -4.68 -8.98 -5.59
CA ALA A 24 -4.25 -7.93 -4.70
C ALA A 24 -4.71 -8.36 -3.31
N ASP A 25 -3.76 -8.63 -2.42
CA ASP A 25 -4.09 -8.95 -1.04
C ASP A 25 -5.06 -7.89 -0.52
N ASP A 26 -6.06 -8.34 0.24
CA ASP A 26 -6.97 -7.44 0.94
C ASP A 26 -6.14 -6.36 1.67
N PRO A 27 -6.49 -5.07 1.53
CA PRO A 27 -5.73 -3.98 2.16
C PRO A 27 -5.48 -4.17 3.65
N THR A 28 -6.40 -4.82 4.36
CA THR A 28 -6.25 -5.17 5.78
C THR A 28 -5.15 -6.22 5.98
N THR A 29 -5.10 -7.24 5.13
CA THR A 29 -4.06 -8.27 5.16
C THR A 29 -2.68 -7.67 4.89
N THR A 30 -2.57 -6.78 3.91
CA THR A 30 -1.32 -6.06 3.61
C THR A 30 -0.86 -5.24 4.82
N ASP A 31 -1.75 -4.47 5.45
CA ASP A 31 -1.39 -3.65 6.60
C ASP A 31 -0.99 -4.50 7.82
N VAL A 32 -1.66 -5.64 8.06
CA VAL A 32 -1.27 -6.59 9.12
C VAL A 32 0.14 -7.15 8.87
N ARG A 33 0.46 -7.54 7.64
CA ARG A 33 1.81 -7.99 7.28
C ARG A 33 2.85 -6.88 7.46
N CYS A 34 2.50 -5.64 7.12
CA CYS A 34 3.38 -4.50 7.35
C CYS A 34 3.58 -4.19 8.83
N ILE A 35 2.60 -4.48 9.69
CA ILE A 35 2.80 -4.41 11.15
C ILE A 35 3.82 -5.45 11.61
N VAL A 36 3.79 -6.68 11.10
CA VAL A 36 4.82 -7.70 11.41
C VAL A 36 6.21 -7.21 11.02
N VAL A 37 6.36 -6.66 9.81
CA VAL A 37 7.63 -6.08 9.35
C VAL A 37 8.07 -4.94 10.27
N ALA A 38 7.17 -4.03 10.63
CA ALA A 38 7.45 -2.90 11.51
C ALA A 38 7.91 -3.34 12.90
N LEU A 39 7.27 -4.36 13.47
CA LEU A 39 7.67 -4.95 14.76
C LEU A 39 9.06 -5.60 14.68
N THR A 40 9.36 -6.28 13.57
CA THR A 40 10.69 -6.87 13.35
C THR A 40 11.78 -5.79 13.26
N LEU A 41 11.52 -4.69 12.53
CA LEU A 41 12.45 -3.55 12.46
C LEU A 41 12.60 -2.84 13.81
N GLY A 42 11.51 -2.74 14.58
CA GLY A 42 11.53 -2.12 15.91
C GLY A 42 12.37 -2.87 16.95
N GLN A 43 12.72 -4.13 16.68
CA GLN A 43 13.60 -4.96 17.51
C GLN A 43 15.07 -4.99 17.02
N SER A 44 15.40 -4.22 15.97
CA SER A 44 16.75 -4.13 15.44
C SER A 44 17.68 -3.43 16.44
N ASP A 45 18.95 -3.84 16.47
CA ASP A 45 20.01 -3.12 17.20
C ASP A 45 20.40 -1.81 16.51
N ASP A 46 20.02 -1.61 15.26
CA ASP A 46 20.23 -0.39 14.49
C ASP A 46 19.17 0.66 14.88
N PRO A 47 19.56 1.81 15.46
CA PRO A 47 18.62 2.83 15.92
C PRO A 47 17.79 3.45 14.79
N ASP A 48 18.30 3.51 13.56
CA ASP A 48 17.55 4.07 12.42
C ASP A 48 16.48 3.07 11.95
N LEU A 49 16.79 1.78 11.92
CA LEU A 49 15.80 0.74 11.63
C LEU A 49 14.73 0.66 12.73
N GLN A 50 15.13 0.77 13.99
CA GLN A 50 14.19 0.80 15.12
C GLN A 50 13.22 1.98 15.01
N LYS A 51 13.73 3.17 14.72
CA LYS A 51 12.92 4.37 14.49
C LYS A 51 11.96 4.21 13.31
N LEU A 52 12.46 3.67 12.19
CA LEU A 52 11.64 3.37 11.02
C LEU A 52 10.53 2.37 11.36
N GLY A 53 10.83 1.32 12.12
CA GLY A 53 9.85 0.35 12.61
C GLY A 53 8.74 1.01 13.40
N ASN A 54 9.08 1.87 14.36
CA ASN A 54 8.10 2.57 15.20
C ASN A 54 7.19 3.50 14.38
N VAL A 55 7.75 4.27 13.45
CA VAL A 55 6.96 5.15 12.55
C VAL A 55 6.04 4.32 11.65
N SER A 56 6.56 3.23 11.08
CA SER A 56 5.77 2.33 10.24
C SER A 56 4.63 1.67 11.00
N LEU A 57 4.88 1.26 12.25
CA LEU A 57 3.85 0.68 13.12
C LEU A 57 2.69 1.64 13.34
N LEU A 58 2.98 2.89 13.68
CA LEU A 58 1.96 3.93 13.87
C LEU A 58 1.17 4.19 12.57
N TYR A 59 1.85 4.22 11.44
CA TYR A 59 1.22 4.43 10.13
C TYR A 59 0.23 3.31 9.78
N PHE A 60 0.65 2.04 9.85
CA PHE A 60 -0.22 0.92 9.49
C PHE A 60 -1.34 0.70 10.52
N TRP A 61 -1.08 0.94 11.81
CA TRP A 61 -2.10 0.95 12.84
C TRP A 61 -3.17 2.02 12.55
N GLY A 62 -2.76 3.25 12.21
CA GLY A 62 -3.68 4.33 11.85
C GLY A 62 -4.51 4.00 10.61
N ARG A 63 -3.94 3.29 9.63
CA ARG A 63 -4.69 2.82 8.46
C ARG A 63 -5.76 1.78 8.82
N LEU A 64 -5.45 0.84 9.72
CA LEU A 64 -6.43 -0.13 10.22
C LEU A 64 -7.55 0.55 10.99
N GLN A 65 -7.21 1.51 11.86
CA GLN A 65 -8.20 2.32 12.59
C GLN A 65 -9.10 3.10 11.64
N GLY A 66 -8.53 3.77 10.64
CA GLY A 66 -9.29 4.55 9.67
C GLY A 66 -10.29 3.73 8.83
N ARG A 67 -10.05 2.42 8.71
CA ARG A 67 -10.98 1.46 8.06
C ARG A 67 -11.89 0.72 9.04
N GLY A 68 -11.80 0.97 10.34
CA GLY A 68 -12.54 0.22 11.35
C GLY A 68 -12.12 -1.26 11.46
N ALA A 69 -10.90 -1.60 11.00
CA ALA A 69 -10.41 -2.98 10.88
C ALA A 69 -9.51 -3.41 12.06
N THR A 70 -9.76 -2.89 13.26
CA THR A 70 -8.94 -3.16 14.45
C THR A 70 -9.38 -4.37 15.26
N THR A 71 -10.57 -4.91 15.00
CA THR A 71 -11.08 -6.08 15.72
C THR A 71 -10.24 -7.31 15.43
N GLY A 72 -9.68 -7.93 16.47
CA GLY A 72 -8.87 -9.15 16.39
C GLY A 72 -7.53 -8.97 15.66
N VAL A 73 -7.01 -7.74 15.59
CA VAL A 73 -5.73 -7.44 14.93
C VAL A 73 -4.56 -8.16 15.60
N ASP A 74 -4.57 -8.26 16.93
CA ASP A 74 -3.59 -9.00 17.72
C ASP A 74 -3.45 -10.46 17.25
N ALA A 75 -4.58 -11.15 17.09
CA ALA A 75 -4.60 -12.52 16.58
C ALA A 75 -4.11 -12.60 15.12
N LYS A 76 -4.54 -11.66 14.26
CA LYS A 76 -4.11 -11.60 12.86
C LYS A 76 -2.61 -11.32 12.72
N VAL A 77 -2.06 -10.42 13.52
CA VAL A 77 -0.62 -10.11 13.52
C VAL A 77 0.17 -11.32 14.02
N SER A 78 -0.28 -11.99 15.09
CA SER A 78 0.35 -13.21 15.59
C SER A 78 0.32 -14.34 14.56
N GLU A 79 -0.81 -14.55 13.89
CA GLU A 79 -0.94 -15.52 12.82
C GLU A 79 -0.01 -15.20 11.64
N ALA A 80 0.03 -13.94 11.19
CA ALA A 80 0.91 -13.50 10.12
C ALA A 80 2.38 -13.69 10.50
N ALA A 81 2.78 -13.32 11.72
CA ALA A 81 4.15 -13.49 12.21
C ALA A 81 4.60 -14.95 12.23
N THR A 82 3.70 -15.89 12.51
CA THR A 82 4.04 -17.33 12.49
C THR A 82 4.11 -17.93 11.09
N LYS A 83 3.43 -17.35 10.12
CA LYS A 83 3.37 -17.84 8.73
C LYS A 83 4.41 -17.21 7.81
N MET A 84 4.88 -16.00 8.11
CA MET A 84 5.84 -15.29 7.27
C MET A 84 7.26 -15.85 7.46
N THR A 85 7.87 -16.24 6.35
CA THR A 85 9.29 -16.61 6.30
C THR A 85 10.17 -15.36 6.25
N ALA A 86 11.49 -15.52 6.42
CA ALA A 86 12.45 -14.41 6.29
C ALA A 86 12.40 -13.75 4.89
N ASP A 87 12.14 -14.54 3.84
CA ASP A 87 12.03 -14.00 2.48
C ASP A 87 10.70 -13.28 2.27
N ASP A 88 9.61 -13.76 2.87
CA ASP A 88 8.33 -13.03 2.88
C ASP A 88 8.46 -11.68 3.58
N ILE A 89 9.17 -11.62 4.71
CA ILE A 89 9.44 -10.37 5.44
C ILE A 89 10.23 -9.39 4.57
N LYS A 90 11.27 -9.86 3.86
CA LYS A 90 12.04 -9.01 2.94
C LYS A 90 11.21 -8.46 1.80
N GLY A 91 10.43 -9.31 1.13
CA GLY A 91 9.53 -8.91 0.05
C GLY A 91 8.48 -7.93 0.53
N GLN A 92 7.86 -8.21 1.67
CA GLN A 92 6.85 -7.36 2.27
C GLN A 92 7.44 -6.01 2.73
N ALA A 93 8.67 -5.97 3.22
CA ALA A 93 9.35 -4.74 3.64
C ALA A 93 9.45 -3.71 2.50
N GLN A 94 9.69 -4.15 1.27
CA GLN A 94 9.73 -3.26 0.10
C GLN A 94 8.35 -2.63 -0.16
N ILE A 95 7.28 -3.41 -0.07
CA ILE A 95 5.90 -2.93 -0.24
C ILE A 95 5.57 -1.92 0.85
N CYS A 96 5.86 -2.25 2.11
CA CYS A 96 5.59 -1.39 3.25
C CYS A 96 6.38 -0.08 3.18
N ALA A 97 7.66 -0.14 2.79
CA ALA A 97 8.51 1.04 2.62
C ALA A 97 7.98 1.98 1.52
N ALA A 98 7.51 1.44 0.40
CA ALA A 98 6.90 2.24 -0.67
C ALA A 98 5.63 2.96 -0.18
N MET A 99 4.80 2.30 0.63
CA MET A 99 3.58 2.88 1.20
C MET A 99 3.88 4.01 2.20
N VAL A 100 4.84 3.80 3.11
CA VAL A 100 5.29 4.80 4.09
C VAL A 100 5.94 5.98 3.38
N GLY A 101 6.78 5.72 2.36
CA GLY A 101 7.43 6.75 1.55
C GLY A 101 6.43 7.64 0.81
N ALA A 102 5.41 7.05 0.18
CA ALA A 102 4.34 7.80 -0.48
C ALA A 102 3.54 8.67 0.52
N ALA A 103 3.26 8.16 1.72
CA ALA A 103 2.60 8.92 2.76
C ALA A 103 3.47 10.10 3.25
N GLY A 104 4.78 9.90 3.38
CA GLY A 104 5.75 10.94 3.72
C GLY A 104 5.75 12.07 2.69
N GLN A 105 5.77 11.75 1.40
CA GLN A 105 5.70 12.74 0.32
C GLN A 105 4.39 13.56 0.38
N ASN A 106 3.26 12.90 0.59
CA ASN A 106 1.97 13.58 0.71
C ASN A 106 1.93 14.54 1.90
N LEU A 107 2.55 14.17 3.03
CA LEU A 107 2.67 15.04 4.21
C LEU A 107 3.58 16.23 3.95
N GLU A 108 4.68 16.04 3.24
CA GLU A 108 5.59 17.13 2.84
C GLU A 108 4.87 18.14 1.93
N ASP A 109 4.13 17.66 0.94
CA ASP A 109 3.37 18.51 0.02
C ASP A 109 2.26 19.28 0.75
N LEU A 110 1.56 18.62 1.69
CA LEU A 110 0.60 19.29 2.57
C LEU A 110 1.28 20.36 3.42
N GLY A 111 2.44 20.08 3.99
CA GLY A 111 3.22 21.02 4.77
C GLY A 111 3.59 22.27 3.95
N LYS A 112 4.08 22.09 2.73
CA LYS A 112 4.37 23.20 1.79
C LYS A 112 3.12 24.04 1.48
N ALA A 113 1.99 23.36 1.22
CA ALA A 113 0.72 24.05 0.93
C ALA A 113 0.22 24.86 2.14
N MET A 114 0.36 24.32 3.36
CA MET A 114 0.00 25.03 4.59
C MET A 114 0.92 26.24 4.82
N GLN A 115 2.23 26.09 4.66
CA GLN A 115 3.18 27.19 4.80
C GLN A 115 2.87 28.33 3.82
N ALA A 116 2.53 28.02 2.56
CA ALA A 116 2.15 29.02 1.57
C ALA A 116 0.90 29.81 2.00
N ARG A 117 -0.06 29.14 2.65
CA ARG A 117 -1.29 29.81 3.17
C ARG A 117 -1.02 30.66 4.40
N ILE A 118 -0.22 30.17 5.35
CA ILE A 118 0.13 30.90 6.58
C ILE A 118 1.05 32.06 6.27
N GLY A 119 2.02 31.90 5.36
CA GLY A 119 2.92 32.97 4.92
C GLY A 119 2.23 34.12 4.18
N GLY A 120 1.02 33.88 3.66
CA GLY A 120 0.16 34.93 3.06
C GLY A 120 -0.72 35.68 4.07
N VAL A 121 -0.78 35.25 5.33
CA VAL A 121 -1.49 35.93 6.40
C VAL A 121 -0.51 36.91 7.04
N ALA A 122 -0.58 38.18 6.65
CA ALA A 122 0.19 39.24 7.30
C ALA A 122 -0.15 39.28 8.81
N PRO A 123 0.84 39.41 9.73
CA PRO A 123 0.54 39.51 11.15
C PRO A 123 -0.38 40.70 11.37
N ALA A 124 -1.49 40.48 12.07
CA ALA A 124 -2.37 41.53 12.52
C ALA A 124 -1.55 42.52 13.38
N LYS A 125 -1.53 43.81 12.97
CA LYS A 125 -0.87 44.89 13.71
C LYS A 125 -1.68 45.21 14.95
#